data_b09241f49cde86e7cc55ef0bbba8e2cb
#
_entry.id   b09241f49cde86e7cc55ef0bbba8e2cb
#
_cell.length_a   1.000
_cell.length_b   1.000
_cell.length_c   1.000
_cell.angle_alpha   90.00
_cell.angle_beta   90.00
_cell.angle_gamma   90.00
#
_symmetry.space_group_name_H-M   'P 1'
#
loop_
_entity.id
_entity.type
_entity.pdbx_description
1 polymer ?
#
loop_
_entity_poly.entity_id
_entity_poly.type
_entity_poly.pdbx_seq_one_letter_code
_entity_poly.pdbx_strand_id
1 'polypeptide(L)'
;DFTSMYVGGGTTTVLMDELAKTLELAKKLFPSIKEVSVETDPQIMGDPQIHMLEGLVDRMSIGVQSFDDGILKMTERDKFGTGQEVFENIAKAQELFPICNVDMIFGFRGQTDEILHRDLETLLKLSPRQITTYPLMVTSQTKRSVKDSIAAPHDIMAGQYRMILDMLTEDYTQLSAWAFGKSNNEGFDEYVIDNDEYLGVGSGAFSFLGDSLYVNTFSLRRYNERIGSGNNGVERRKVFGKRSILQYRLLLQLFAGRISRKYFKEVHGVDLD
;
A
#
# COMPACT_ATOMS: atom_id res chain seq x y z
N ASP A 1 -3.44 -22.64 1.26
CA ASP A 1 -3.75 -21.90 2.50
C ASP A 1 -3.33 -20.45 2.33
N PHE A 2 -4.16 -19.51 2.83
CA PHE A 2 -3.83 -18.09 2.85
C PHE A 2 -3.13 -17.76 4.17
N THR A 3 -1.97 -17.13 4.09
CA THR A 3 -1.16 -16.78 5.28
C THR A 3 -1.27 -15.33 5.68
N SER A 4 -1.72 -14.48 4.76
CA SER A 4 -1.88 -13.05 4.98
C SER A 4 -3.14 -12.51 4.30
N MET A 5 -3.64 -11.40 4.82
CA MET A 5 -4.79 -10.67 4.29
C MET A 5 -4.46 -9.19 4.19
N TYR A 6 -4.72 -8.60 3.03
CA TYR A 6 -4.56 -7.17 2.79
C TYR A 6 -5.92 -6.56 2.43
N VAL A 7 -6.33 -5.54 3.16
CA VAL A 7 -7.59 -4.82 2.92
C VAL A 7 -7.27 -3.40 2.49
N GLY A 8 -7.57 -3.11 1.23
CA GLY A 8 -7.27 -1.82 0.61
C GLY A 8 -8.38 -1.37 -0.34
N GLY A 9 -8.17 -0.22 -0.97
CA GLY A 9 -9.07 0.34 -1.97
C GLY A 9 -9.97 1.46 -1.46
N GLY A 10 -9.41 2.62 -1.23
CA GLY A 10 -10.06 3.78 -0.64
C GLY A 10 -9.99 3.75 0.89
N THR A 11 -10.87 4.47 1.58
CA THR A 11 -10.91 4.43 3.05
C THR A 11 -11.68 3.19 3.51
N THR A 12 -10.98 2.12 3.84
CA THR A 12 -11.57 0.82 4.20
C THR A 12 -12.31 0.85 5.54
N THR A 13 -11.98 1.81 6.38
CA THR A 13 -12.52 1.99 7.73
C THR A 13 -13.80 2.84 7.80
N VAL A 14 -14.40 3.21 6.67
CA VAL A 14 -15.67 3.99 6.62
C VAL A 14 -16.82 3.26 7.32
N LEU A 15 -16.83 1.92 7.24
CA LEU A 15 -17.81 1.07 7.93
C LEU A 15 -17.07 0.09 8.84
N MET A 16 -16.62 0.59 9.99
CA MET A 16 -15.68 -0.11 10.85
C MET A 16 -16.23 -1.40 11.46
N ASP A 17 -17.51 -1.41 11.83
CA ASP A 17 -18.20 -2.61 12.32
C ASP A 17 -18.31 -3.71 11.24
N GLU A 18 -18.56 -3.33 10.00
CA GLU A 18 -18.60 -4.29 8.89
C GLU A 18 -17.19 -4.77 8.51
N LEU A 19 -16.18 -3.92 8.63
CA LEU A 19 -14.79 -4.32 8.46
C LEU A 19 -14.40 -5.34 9.54
N ALA A 20 -14.65 -5.06 10.81
CA ALA A 20 -14.34 -5.97 11.92
C ALA A 20 -15.01 -7.34 11.72
N LYS A 21 -16.31 -7.38 11.43
CA LYS A 21 -17.03 -8.63 11.10
C LYS A 21 -16.41 -9.39 9.93
N THR A 22 -15.97 -8.66 8.90
CA THR A 22 -15.33 -9.25 7.72
C THR A 22 -13.98 -9.88 8.08
N LEU A 23 -13.17 -9.21 8.90
CA LEU A 23 -11.90 -9.72 9.38
C LEU A 23 -12.08 -10.97 10.26
N GLU A 24 -13.02 -10.95 11.18
CA GLU A 24 -13.37 -12.11 12.01
C GLU A 24 -13.81 -13.30 11.18
N LEU A 25 -14.68 -13.06 10.18
CA LEU A 25 -15.14 -14.11 9.27
C LEU A 25 -13.97 -14.68 8.45
N ALA A 26 -13.10 -13.81 7.93
CA ALA A 26 -11.93 -14.23 7.17
C ALA A 26 -10.98 -15.09 8.01
N LYS A 27 -10.64 -14.66 9.23
CA LYS A 27 -9.80 -15.44 10.16
C LYS A 27 -10.45 -16.79 10.53
N LYS A 28 -11.79 -16.84 10.64
CA LYS A 28 -12.52 -18.09 10.90
C LYS A 28 -12.50 -19.05 9.69
N LEU A 29 -12.66 -18.52 8.47
CA LEU A 29 -12.67 -19.34 7.25
C LEU A 29 -11.25 -19.75 6.82
N PHE A 30 -10.27 -18.94 7.11
CA PHE A 30 -8.86 -19.13 6.73
C PHE A 30 -7.96 -19.05 7.97
N PRO A 31 -7.95 -20.07 8.83
CA PRO A 31 -7.23 -20.03 10.11
C PRO A 31 -5.70 -19.96 9.96
N SER A 32 -5.18 -20.13 8.74
CA SER A 32 -3.76 -19.95 8.43
C SER A 32 -3.34 -18.48 8.27
N ILE A 33 -4.30 -17.53 8.24
CA ILE A 33 -4.00 -16.09 8.21
C ILE A 33 -3.35 -15.70 9.54
N LYS A 34 -2.10 -15.25 9.43
CA LYS A 34 -1.26 -14.81 10.56
C LYS A 34 -1.12 -13.30 10.62
N GLU A 35 -1.36 -12.63 9.49
CA GLU A 35 -1.14 -11.20 9.34
C GLU A 35 -2.27 -10.55 8.57
N VAL A 36 -2.83 -9.49 9.13
CA VAL A 36 -3.87 -8.66 8.52
C VAL A 36 -3.38 -7.24 8.41
N SER A 37 -3.29 -6.74 7.18
CA SER A 37 -2.94 -5.36 6.87
C SER A 37 -4.18 -4.61 6.37
N VAL A 38 -4.39 -3.39 6.88
CA VAL A 38 -5.54 -2.53 6.53
C VAL A 38 -5.06 -1.14 6.16
N GLU A 39 -5.54 -0.61 5.03
CA GLU A 39 -5.32 0.79 4.64
C GLU A 39 -6.37 1.71 5.27
N THR A 40 -5.94 2.92 5.64
CA THR A 40 -6.85 3.95 6.15
C THR A 40 -6.31 5.36 5.89
N ASP A 41 -7.04 6.37 6.34
CA ASP A 41 -6.59 7.76 6.38
C ASP A 41 -6.37 8.24 7.83
N PRO A 42 -5.66 9.36 8.04
CA PRO A 42 -5.30 9.82 9.38
C PRO A 42 -6.49 10.20 10.27
N GLN A 43 -7.63 10.54 9.70
CA GLN A 43 -8.82 10.99 10.43
C GLN A 43 -9.40 9.90 11.31
N ILE A 44 -9.20 8.63 10.94
CA ILE A 44 -9.80 7.49 11.62
C ILE A 44 -9.38 7.37 13.09
N MET A 45 -8.22 7.90 13.44
CA MET A 45 -7.73 7.90 14.82
C MET A 45 -8.57 8.76 15.79
N GLY A 46 -9.45 9.61 15.25
CA GLY A 46 -10.44 10.36 16.01
C GLY A 46 -11.74 9.60 16.26
N ASP A 47 -11.97 8.46 15.60
CA ASP A 47 -13.19 7.67 15.75
C ASP A 47 -13.03 6.66 16.90
N PRO A 48 -13.89 6.72 17.94
CA PRO A 48 -13.84 5.74 19.04
C PRO A 48 -14.01 4.28 18.61
N GLN A 49 -14.61 4.03 17.44
CA GLN A 49 -14.80 2.68 16.90
C GLN A 49 -13.48 2.03 16.46
N ILE A 50 -12.39 2.78 16.34
CA ILE A 50 -11.08 2.24 15.94
C ILE A 50 -10.63 1.08 16.85
N HIS A 51 -11.02 1.09 18.12
CA HIS A 51 -10.75 0.02 19.07
C HIS A 51 -11.38 -1.33 18.69
N MET A 52 -12.38 -1.35 17.79
CA MET A 52 -12.93 -2.60 17.26
C MET A 52 -11.92 -3.38 16.40
N LEU A 53 -10.88 -2.72 15.92
CA LEU A 53 -9.85 -3.33 15.09
C LEU A 53 -8.63 -3.83 15.87
N GLU A 54 -8.55 -3.53 17.18
CA GLU A 54 -7.49 -4.02 18.04
C GLU A 54 -7.50 -5.56 18.10
N GLY A 55 -6.32 -6.17 17.91
CA GLY A 55 -6.17 -7.63 17.85
C GLY A 55 -6.73 -8.30 16.59
N LEU A 56 -7.43 -7.55 15.73
CA LEU A 56 -7.85 -8.00 14.41
C LEU A 56 -6.87 -7.58 13.31
N VAL A 57 -6.24 -6.41 13.47
CA VAL A 57 -5.31 -5.80 12.51
C VAL A 57 -3.90 -5.81 13.08
N ASP A 58 -2.97 -6.36 12.33
CA ASP A 58 -1.55 -6.46 12.71
C ASP A 58 -0.76 -5.26 12.14
N ARG A 59 -1.14 -4.77 10.96
CA ARG A 59 -0.53 -3.62 10.29
C ARG A 59 -1.58 -2.62 9.82
N MET A 60 -1.48 -1.38 10.31
CA MET A 60 -2.30 -0.26 9.86
C MET A 60 -1.47 0.63 8.93
N SER A 61 -1.86 0.73 7.65
CA SER A 61 -1.23 1.63 6.66
C SER A 61 -2.03 2.91 6.55
N ILE A 62 -1.39 4.03 6.90
CA ILE A 62 -2.06 5.33 6.99
C ILE A 62 -1.58 6.25 5.88
N GLY A 63 -2.49 6.59 4.96
CA GLY A 63 -2.22 7.48 3.84
C GLY A 63 -2.10 8.94 4.26
N VAL A 64 -0.89 9.39 4.57
CA VAL A 64 -0.59 10.77 5.00
C VAL A 64 -0.30 11.67 3.82
N GLN A 65 0.56 11.23 2.94
CA GLN A 65 1.08 11.87 1.74
C GLN A 65 2.10 13.01 2.01
N SER A 66 1.82 13.93 2.93
CA SER A 66 2.69 15.03 3.39
C SER A 66 2.21 15.54 4.74
N PHE A 67 3.07 16.21 5.51
CA PHE A 67 2.70 16.96 6.71
C PHE A 67 2.63 18.47 6.43
N ASP A 68 2.96 18.92 5.20
CA ASP A 68 2.86 20.33 4.82
C ASP A 68 1.42 20.69 4.47
N ASP A 69 0.84 21.68 5.17
CA ASP A 69 -0.54 22.11 5.00
C ASP A 69 -0.83 22.63 3.57
N GLY A 70 0.18 23.17 2.88
CA GLY A 70 0.06 23.62 1.50
C GLY A 70 -0.11 22.43 0.53
N ILE A 71 0.67 21.36 0.73
CA ILE A 71 0.54 20.13 -0.04
C ILE A 71 -0.78 19.43 0.28
N LEU A 72 -1.16 19.34 1.57
CA LEU A 72 -2.43 18.74 1.99
C LEU A 72 -3.61 19.49 1.33
N LYS A 73 -3.60 20.81 1.32
CA LYS A 73 -4.63 21.61 0.66
C LYS A 73 -4.64 21.44 -0.85
N MET A 74 -3.47 21.42 -1.49
CA MET A 74 -3.35 21.24 -2.94
C MET A 74 -3.91 19.86 -3.38
N THR A 75 -3.80 18.85 -2.53
CA THR A 75 -4.26 17.47 -2.78
C THR A 75 -5.65 17.18 -2.22
N GLU A 76 -6.37 18.21 -1.71
CA GLU A 76 -7.70 18.09 -1.09
C GLU A 76 -7.73 17.13 0.11
N ARG A 77 -6.59 17.06 0.82
CA ARG A 77 -6.43 16.21 2.03
C ARG A 77 -6.48 16.99 3.33
N ASP A 78 -6.52 18.32 3.28
CA ASP A 78 -6.75 19.20 4.43
C ASP A 78 -8.06 18.89 5.18
N LYS A 79 -8.99 18.21 4.53
CA LYS A 79 -10.19 17.63 5.18
C LYS A 79 -9.89 16.58 6.24
N PHE A 80 -8.71 15.99 6.24
CA PHE A 80 -8.25 14.99 7.22
C PHE A 80 -7.49 15.61 8.40
N GLY A 81 -7.33 16.93 8.40
CA GLY A 81 -6.64 17.71 9.41
C GLY A 81 -5.42 18.45 8.87
N THR A 82 -4.84 19.28 9.72
CA THR A 82 -3.54 19.92 9.53
C THR A 82 -2.41 18.91 9.67
N GLY A 83 -1.21 19.22 9.19
CA GLY A 83 -0.04 18.38 9.37
C GLY A 83 0.25 18.03 10.84
N GLN A 84 -0.02 18.96 11.77
CA GLN A 84 0.13 18.72 13.20
C GLN A 84 -0.93 17.72 13.71
N GLU A 85 -2.18 17.84 13.33
CA GLU A 85 -3.25 16.89 13.71
C GLU A 85 -2.99 15.51 13.13
N VAL A 86 -2.49 15.42 11.89
CA VAL A 86 -2.07 14.17 11.26
C VAL A 86 -0.94 13.54 12.06
N PHE A 87 0.08 14.31 12.46
CA PHE A 87 1.17 13.83 13.31
C PHE A 87 0.65 13.20 14.62
N GLU A 88 -0.25 13.92 15.34
CA GLU A 88 -0.82 13.45 16.60
C GLU A 88 -1.67 12.17 16.42
N ASN A 89 -2.40 12.07 15.31
CA ASN A 89 -3.20 10.89 15.00
C ASN A 89 -2.32 9.67 14.72
N ILE A 90 -1.20 9.85 14.02
CA ILE A 90 -0.27 8.73 13.80
C ILE A 90 0.39 8.29 15.09
N ALA A 91 0.76 9.22 15.97
CA ALA A 91 1.29 8.86 17.28
C ALA A 91 0.31 7.97 18.06
N LYS A 92 -1.00 8.30 18.06
CA LYS A 92 -2.04 7.45 18.65
C LYS A 92 -2.15 6.09 17.97
N ALA A 93 -2.06 6.03 16.62
CA ALA A 93 -2.12 4.77 15.89
C ALA A 93 -1.00 3.81 16.28
N GLN A 94 0.19 4.33 16.56
CA GLN A 94 1.34 3.53 16.99
C GLN A 94 1.15 2.89 18.38
N GLU A 95 0.27 3.45 19.21
CA GLU A 95 -0.10 2.86 20.50
C GLU A 95 -1.10 1.71 20.37
N LEU A 96 -1.93 1.74 19.31
CA LEU A 96 -3.03 0.79 19.11
C LEU A 96 -2.64 -0.42 18.25
N PHE A 97 -1.78 -0.22 17.24
CA PHE A 97 -1.47 -1.25 16.26
C PHE A 97 -0.01 -1.71 16.34
N PRO A 98 0.24 -3.04 16.25
CA PRO A 98 1.59 -3.60 16.30
C PRO A 98 2.54 -2.98 15.27
N ILE A 99 2.05 -2.78 14.03
CA ILE A 99 2.78 -2.13 12.94
C ILE A 99 1.94 -0.96 12.43
N CYS A 100 2.48 0.24 12.55
CA CYS A 100 1.97 1.42 11.89
C CYS A 100 2.89 1.75 10.71
N ASN A 101 2.33 1.77 9.51
CA ASN A 101 3.00 2.24 8.30
C ASN A 101 2.46 3.61 7.92
N VAL A 102 3.38 4.52 7.57
CA VAL A 102 3.04 5.86 7.10
C VAL A 102 3.32 5.95 5.61
N ASP A 103 2.27 6.16 4.83
CA ASP A 103 2.37 6.33 3.38
C ASP A 103 2.58 7.80 3.02
N MET A 104 3.70 8.08 2.37
CA MET A 104 4.08 9.39 1.87
C MET A 104 4.10 9.40 0.34
N ILE A 105 3.83 10.57 -0.24
CA ILE A 105 4.01 10.77 -1.69
C ILE A 105 4.99 11.91 -1.91
N PHE A 106 5.96 11.69 -2.79
CA PHE A 106 6.88 12.73 -3.25
C PHE A 106 6.69 13.01 -4.75
N GLY A 107 7.22 14.14 -5.20
CA GLY A 107 7.09 14.55 -6.59
C GLY A 107 5.84 15.36 -6.89
N PHE A 108 5.22 15.98 -5.91
CA PHE A 108 4.19 16.97 -6.15
C PHE A 108 4.80 18.24 -6.75
N ARG A 109 4.13 18.85 -7.72
CA ARG A 109 4.52 20.15 -8.23
C ARG A 109 4.34 21.20 -7.12
N GLY A 110 5.42 21.89 -6.76
CA GLY A 110 5.43 22.83 -5.63
C GLY A 110 5.90 22.21 -4.30
N GLN A 111 6.10 20.92 -4.23
CA GLN A 111 6.84 20.30 -3.13
C GLN A 111 8.33 20.57 -3.37
N THR A 112 8.87 21.58 -2.69
CA THR A 112 10.31 21.87 -2.73
C THR A 112 11.10 20.85 -1.93
N ASP A 113 12.42 20.82 -2.12
CA ASP A 113 13.30 19.95 -1.35
C ASP A 113 13.22 20.26 0.15
N GLU A 114 13.00 21.54 0.54
CA GLU A 114 12.83 21.95 1.92
C GLU A 114 11.51 21.44 2.54
N ILE A 115 10.44 21.38 1.74
CA ILE A 115 9.15 20.80 2.19
C ILE A 115 9.33 19.30 2.42
N LEU A 116 9.90 18.59 1.46
CA LEU A 116 10.14 17.16 1.59
C LEU A 116 11.08 16.85 2.77
N HIS A 117 12.15 17.65 2.94
CA HIS A 117 13.08 17.49 4.06
C HIS A 117 12.34 17.60 5.41
N ARG A 118 11.48 18.61 5.58
CA ARG A 118 10.66 18.76 6.81
C ARG A 118 9.67 17.60 7.01
N ASP A 119 9.07 17.11 5.95
CA ASP A 119 8.21 15.92 6.00
C ASP A 119 8.98 14.69 6.52
N LEU A 120 10.20 14.48 6.01
CA LEU A 120 11.08 13.38 6.44
C LEU A 120 11.54 13.56 7.89
N GLU A 121 11.93 14.78 8.32
CA GLU A 121 12.24 15.07 9.73
C GLU A 121 11.05 14.77 10.65
N THR A 122 9.83 15.08 10.19
CA THR A 122 8.60 14.80 10.93
C THR A 122 8.37 13.29 11.06
N LEU A 123 8.60 12.53 9.99
CA LEU A 123 8.57 11.07 10.00
C LEU A 123 9.61 10.47 10.97
N LEU A 124 10.85 10.97 10.93
CA LEU A 124 11.92 10.51 11.83
C LEU A 124 11.58 10.79 13.30
N LYS A 125 10.94 11.92 13.61
CA LYS A 125 10.43 12.22 14.97
C LYS A 125 9.31 11.29 15.40
N LEU A 126 8.36 10.97 14.51
CA LEU A 126 7.30 9.98 14.75
C LEU A 126 7.87 8.58 14.93
N SER A 127 8.92 8.29 14.20
CA SER A 127 9.63 7.01 14.24
C SER A 127 8.71 5.79 14.06
N PRO A 128 7.82 5.77 13.04
CA PRO A 128 6.92 4.64 12.82
C PRO A 128 7.71 3.36 12.52
N ARG A 129 7.09 2.21 12.71
CA ARG A 129 7.77 0.94 12.40
C ARG A 129 8.03 0.75 10.91
N GLN A 130 7.16 1.30 10.07
CA GLN A 130 7.29 1.22 8.62
C GLN A 130 6.93 2.56 7.96
N ILE A 131 7.62 2.87 6.88
CA ILE A 131 7.39 4.04 6.03
C ILE A 131 7.32 3.54 4.59
N THR A 132 6.34 4.01 3.83
CA THR A 132 6.31 3.80 2.39
C THR A 132 6.30 5.16 1.67
N THR A 133 7.20 5.35 0.71
CA THR A 133 7.35 6.59 -0.03
C THR A 133 7.07 6.35 -1.52
N TYR A 134 5.91 6.77 -2.00
CA TYR A 134 5.54 6.61 -3.39
C TYR A 134 5.92 7.82 -4.24
N PRO A 135 6.53 7.63 -5.43
CA PRO A 135 6.59 8.72 -6.40
C PRO A 135 5.17 9.04 -6.88
N LEU A 136 4.85 10.31 -7.07
CA LEU A 136 3.56 10.71 -7.64
C LEU A 136 3.39 10.14 -9.05
N MET A 137 2.55 9.12 -9.17
CA MET A 137 2.25 8.46 -10.43
C MET A 137 1.04 9.10 -11.10
N VAL A 138 1.24 9.69 -12.28
CA VAL A 138 0.17 10.29 -13.08
C VAL A 138 -0.17 9.41 -14.26
N THR A 139 -1.39 8.85 -14.27
CA THR A 139 -1.91 8.08 -15.42
C THR A 139 -2.70 8.97 -16.36
N SER A 140 -3.01 8.48 -17.58
CA SER A 140 -3.89 9.18 -18.53
C SER A 140 -5.31 9.42 -17.97
N GLN A 141 -5.76 8.59 -17.05
CA GLN A 141 -7.04 8.76 -16.32
C GLN A 141 -6.90 9.81 -15.22
N THR A 142 -5.80 9.83 -14.50
CA THR A 142 -5.49 10.84 -13.48
C THR A 142 -5.35 12.22 -14.10
N LYS A 143 -4.77 12.32 -15.31
CA LYS A 143 -4.65 13.60 -16.03
C LYS A 143 -5.98 14.28 -16.35
N ARG A 144 -7.07 13.53 -16.45
CA ARG A 144 -8.43 14.09 -16.67
C ARG A 144 -9.07 14.61 -15.40
N SER A 145 -8.77 14.04 -14.26
CA SER A 145 -9.32 14.42 -12.95
C SER A 145 -8.45 15.43 -12.20
N VAL A 146 -7.15 15.39 -12.46
CA VAL A 146 -6.15 16.23 -11.81
C VAL A 146 -5.43 16.99 -12.91
N LYS A 147 -5.68 18.30 -13.03
CA LYS A 147 -5.07 19.17 -14.03
C LYS A 147 -3.56 18.91 -14.12
N ASP A 148 -2.98 19.00 -15.32
CA ASP A 148 -1.56 18.76 -15.68
C ASP A 148 -0.48 19.46 -14.81
N SER A 149 -0.86 19.96 -13.66
CA SER A 149 -0.08 20.82 -12.78
C SER A 149 0.47 20.15 -11.54
N ILE A 150 0.23 18.85 -11.29
CA ILE A 150 0.51 18.27 -9.95
C ILE A 150 1.84 17.54 -9.89
N ALA A 151 2.33 16.93 -10.97
CA ALA A 151 3.60 16.18 -10.94
C ALA A 151 4.80 17.09 -11.19
N ALA A 152 5.85 16.90 -10.39
CA ALA A 152 7.16 17.47 -10.62
C ALA A 152 7.87 16.83 -11.84
N PRO A 153 8.84 17.52 -12.48
CA PRO A 153 9.73 16.92 -13.46
C PRO A 153 10.47 15.69 -12.93
N HIS A 154 10.80 14.76 -13.82
CA HIS A 154 11.41 13.48 -13.42
C HIS A 154 12.79 13.64 -12.76
N ASP A 155 13.58 14.61 -13.18
CA ASP A 155 14.90 14.93 -12.59
C ASP A 155 14.77 15.43 -11.14
N ILE A 156 13.76 16.25 -10.86
CA ILE A 156 13.42 16.68 -9.50
C ILE A 156 13.01 15.48 -8.65
N MET A 157 12.11 14.63 -9.15
CA MET A 157 11.68 13.43 -8.43
C MET A 157 12.87 12.49 -8.14
N ALA A 158 13.81 12.38 -9.07
CA ALA A 158 15.03 11.58 -8.85
C ALA A 158 15.94 12.17 -7.77
N GLY A 159 16.03 13.49 -7.66
CA GLY A 159 16.71 14.20 -6.56
C GLY A 159 16.03 13.97 -5.22
N GLN A 160 14.73 14.13 -5.18
CA GLN A 160 13.89 13.88 -4.01
C GLN A 160 14.01 12.43 -3.51
N TYR A 161 14.02 11.46 -4.41
CA TYR A 161 14.20 10.06 -4.04
C TYR A 161 15.59 9.79 -3.42
N ARG A 162 16.65 10.42 -3.91
CA ARG A 162 17.98 10.32 -3.28
C ARG A 162 17.95 10.89 -1.85
N MET A 163 17.33 12.05 -1.65
CA MET A 163 17.15 12.63 -0.31
C MET A 163 16.40 11.67 0.63
N ILE A 164 15.33 11.02 0.16
CA ILE A 164 14.61 10.00 0.93
C ILE A 164 15.53 8.85 1.32
N LEU A 165 16.32 8.33 0.39
CA LEU A 165 17.27 7.26 0.67
C LEU A 165 18.30 7.71 1.70
N ASP A 166 18.92 8.86 1.50
CA ASP A 166 19.99 9.38 2.38
C ASP A 166 19.48 9.57 3.82
N MET A 167 18.27 10.12 3.99
CA MET A 167 17.72 10.39 5.32
C MET A 167 17.15 9.15 6.01
N LEU A 168 16.43 8.29 5.28
CA LEU A 168 15.75 7.16 5.91
C LEU A 168 16.68 5.98 6.18
N THR A 169 17.70 5.73 5.36
CA THR A 169 18.58 4.57 5.53
C THR A 169 19.54 4.67 6.72
N GLU A 170 19.58 5.80 7.40
CA GLU A 170 20.29 5.93 8.68
C GLU A 170 19.60 5.13 9.81
N ASP A 171 18.26 5.14 9.86
CA ASP A 171 17.47 4.53 10.93
C ASP A 171 16.58 3.36 10.46
N TYR A 172 16.43 3.19 9.16
CA TYR A 172 15.56 2.19 8.53
C TYR A 172 16.30 1.34 7.52
N THR A 173 15.90 0.08 7.42
CA THR A 173 16.32 -0.79 6.31
C THR A 173 15.36 -0.63 5.14
N GLN A 174 15.90 -0.45 3.95
CA GLN A 174 15.09 -0.46 2.72
C GLN A 174 14.58 -1.88 2.44
N LEU A 175 13.25 -2.06 2.43
CA LEU A 175 12.57 -3.33 2.21
C LEU A 175 12.21 -3.55 0.74
N SER A 176 11.84 -2.48 0.05
CA SER A 176 11.60 -2.45 -1.40
C SER A 176 12.04 -1.11 -1.97
N ALA A 177 11.80 -0.88 -3.25
CA ALA A 177 12.08 0.41 -3.87
C ALA A 177 11.43 1.60 -3.14
N TRP A 178 10.32 1.37 -2.43
CA TRP A 178 9.55 2.44 -1.80
C TRP A 178 9.34 2.27 -0.29
N ALA A 179 9.54 1.07 0.24
CA ALA A 179 9.26 0.78 1.64
C ALA A 179 10.53 0.67 2.48
N PHE A 180 10.41 1.15 3.71
CA PHE A 180 11.46 1.20 4.72
C PHE A 180 10.90 0.70 6.05
N GLY A 181 11.64 -0.18 6.74
CA GLY A 181 11.24 -0.75 8.02
C GLY A 181 12.36 -0.70 9.05
N LYS A 182 12.02 -0.71 10.33
CA LYS A 182 13.02 -0.69 11.43
C LYS A 182 13.78 -2.00 11.58
N SER A 183 13.23 -3.11 11.07
CA SER A 183 13.92 -4.39 11.02
C SER A 183 13.61 -5.16 9.75
N ASN A 184 14.51 -6.07 9.35
CA ASN A 184 14.35 -6.91 8.17
C ASN A 184 13.19 -7.93 8.29
N ASN A 185 12.68 -8.13 9.50
CA ASN A 185 11.61 -9.09 9.80
C ASN A 185 10.26 -8.41 10.06
N GLU A 186 10.20 -7.10 10.02
CA GLU A 186 8.97 -6.33 10.23
C GLU A 186 8.38 -5.93 8.91
N GLY A 187 7.72 -6.80 8.26
CA GLY A 187 7.03 -6.16 7.24
C GLY A 187 6.56 -6.92 6.07
N PHE A 188 5.39 -7.06 6.13
CA PHE A 188 4.49 -7.19 5.04
C PHE A 188 4.57 -5.89 4.21
N ASP A 189 5.43 -5.88 3.22
CA ASP A 189 5.58 -4.70 2.38
C ASP A 189 4.50 -4.68 1.30
N GLU A 190 4.57 -5.56 0.36
CA GLU A 190 3.55 -5.69 -0.67
C GLU A 190 3.25 -7.18 -0.92
N TYR A 191 1.99 -7.57 -0.74
CA TYR A 191 1.54 -8.95 -0.89
C TYR A 191 1.92 -9.59 -2.25
N VAL A 192 2.10 -8.78 -3.30
CA VAL A 192 2.52 -9.23 -4.63
C VAL A 192 4.00 -9.56 -4.74
N ILE A 193 4.84 -9.07 -3.82
CA ILE A 193 6.28 -9.33 -3.83
C ILE A 193 6.58 -10.69 -3.21
N ASP A 194 5.97 -10.97 -2.07
CA ASP A 194 6.28 -12.15 -1.27
C ASP A 194 5.45 -13.38 -1.68
N ASN A 195 4.37 -13.18 -2.43
CA ASN A 195 3.49 -14.26 -2.86
C ASN A 195 3.41 -14.37 -4.38
N ASP A 196 3.63 -15.57 -4.88
CA ASP A 196 3.49 -15.88 -6.31
C ASP A 196 2.03 -15.82 -6.77
N GLU A 197 1.11 -16.13 -5.87
CA GLU A 197 -0.32 -16.14 -6.13
C GLU A 197 -1.08 -15.38 -5.05
N TYR A 198 -2.13 -14.69 -5.46
CA TYR A 198 -3.03 -14.00 -4.54
C TYR A 198 -4.45 -14.02 -5.07
N LEU A 199 -5.42 -14.03 -4.15
CA LEU A 199 -6.85 -14.01 -4.43
C LEU A 199 -7.45 -12.68 -3.98
N GLY A 200 -8.00 -11.93 -4.93
CA GLY A 200 -8.71 -10.69 -4.66
C GLY A 200 -10.22 -10.90 -4.50
N VAL A 201 -10.75 -10.42 -3.39
CA VAL A 201 -12.18 -10.43 -3.07
C VAL A 201 -12.68 -8.99 -3.01
N GLY A 202 -13.87 -8.73 -3.51
CA GLY A 202 -14.45 -7.39 -3.57
C GLY A 202 -14.48 -6.79 -4.98
N SER A 203 -15.20 -5.69 -5.12
CA SER A 203 -15.29 -4.93 -6.37
C SER A 203 -13.93 -4.33 -6.71
N GLY A 204 -13.50 -4.46 -7.96
CA GLY A 204 -12.22 -3.94 -8.45
C GLY A 204 -10.99 -4.73 -8.00
N ALA A 205 -11.13 -5.79 -7.19
CA ALA A 205 -10.00 -6.59 -6.75
C ALA A 205 -9.39 -7.43 -7.88
N PHE A 206 -8.09 -7.64 -7.77
CA PHE A 206 -7.30 -8.45 -8.69
C PHE A 206 -6.92 -9.77 -8.05
N SER A 207 -6.87 -10.84 -8.86
CA SER A 207 -6.28 -12.12 -8.45
C SER A 207 -5.24 -12.55 -9.48
N PHE A 208 -4.14 -13.12 -9.03
CA PHE A 208 -3.17 -13.77 -9.89
C PHE A 208 -3.04 -15.22 -9.43
N LEU A 209 -3.50 -16.15 -10.27
CA LEU A 209 -3.52 -17.58 -9.96
C LEU A 209 -2.95 -18.36 -11.16
N GLY A 210 -1.91 -19.12 -10.91
CA GLY A 210 -1.18 -19.83 -11.95
C GLY A 210 -0.58 -18.88 -12.99
N ASP A 211 -1.10 -18.94 -14.20
CA ASP A 211 -0.70 -18.11 -15.33
C ASP A 211 -1.67 -16.97 -15.65
N SER A 212 -2.68 -16.77 -14.83
CA SER A 212 -3.83 -15.94 -15.15
C SER A 212 -4.05 -14.81 -14.16
N LEU A 213 -4.25 -13.61 -14.70
CA LEU A 213 -4.75 -12.45 -13.98
C LEU A 213 -6.28 -12.38 -14.14
N TYR A 214 -6.97 -12.27 -13.03
CA TYR A 214 -8.41 -12.07 -12.97
C TYR A 214 -8.69 -10.70 -12.39
N VAL A 215 -9.71 -10.02 -12.91
CA VAL A 215 -10.11 -8.69 -12.46
C VAL A 215 -11.62 -8.73 -12.18
N ASN A 216 -11.99 -8.44 -10.96
CA ASN A 216 -13.38 -8.27 -10.58
C ASN A 216 -13.92 -6.95 -11.17
N THR A 217 -15.22 -6.88 -11.42
CA THR A 217 -15.83 -5.65 -11.90
C THR A 217 -15.63 -4.50 -10.94
N PHE A 218 -15.29 -3.31 -11.46
CA PHE A 218 -15.13 -2.08 -10.67
C PHE A 218 -16.49 -1.47 -10.27
N SER A 219 -17.59 -1.95 -10.83
CA SER A 219 -18.92 -1.47 -10.48
C SER A 219 -19.44 -2.22 -9.26
N LEU A 220 -19.59 -1.54 -8.12
CA LEU A 220 -20.20 -2.09 -6.90
C LEU A 220 -21.57 -2.72 -7.17
N ARG A 221 -22.43 -2.04 -7.96
CA ARG A 221 -23.75 -2.56 -8.31
C ARG A 221 -23.63 -3.88 -9.04
N ARG A 222 -22.81 -3.97 -10.10
CA ARG A 222 -22.62 -5.21 -10.86
C ARG A 222 -21.99 -6.32 -10.02
N TYR A 223 -21.04 -5.96 -9.15
CA TYR A 223 -20.43 -6.92 -8.24
C TYR A 223 -21.49 -7.56 -7.34
N ASN A 224 -22.34 -6.74 -6.69
CA ASN A 224 -23.40 -7.21 -5.81
C ASN A 224 -24.45 -8.04 -6.56
N GLU A 225 -24.88 -7.62 -7.76
CA GLU A 225 -25.82 -8.38 -8.61
C GLU A 225 -25.24 -9.77 -8.96
N ARG A 226 -23.95 -9.85 -9.31
CA ARG A 226 -23.30 -11.13 -9.67
C ARG A 226 -23.17 -12.05 -8.45
N ILE A 227 -22.66 -11.55 -7.34
CA ILE A 227 -22.52 -12.34 -6.12
C ILE A 227 -23.89 -12.79 -5.61
N GLY A 228 -24.88 -11.90 -5.57
CA GLY A 228 -26.25 -12.22 -5.14
C GLY A 228 -26.96 -13.27 -6.02
N SER A 229 -26.53 -13.42 -7.29
CA SER A 229 -27.01 -14.47 -8.20
C SER A 229 -26.19 -15.76 -8.16
N GLY A 230 -25.24 -15.88 -7.21
CA GLY A 230 -24.38 -17.06 -7.06
C GLY A 230 -23.22 -17.14 -8.04
N ASN A 231 -22.94 -16.05 -8.78
CA ASN A 231 -21.79 -15.95 -9.68
C ASN A 231 -20.58 -15.32 -8.98
N ASN A 232 -19.38 -15.47 -9.57
CA ASN A 232 -18.20 -14.75 -9.11
C ASN A 232 -18.17 -13.29 -9.62
N GLY A 233 -17.34 -12.44 -8.99
CA GLY A 233 -17.19 -11.04 -9.36
C GLY A 233 -16.34 -10.77 -10.60
N VAL A 234 -15.72 -11.80 -11.19
CA VAL A 234 -14.72 -11.67 -12.27
C VAL A 234 -15.36 -11.14 -13.57
N GLU A 235 -14.87 -10.01 -14.04
CA GLU A 235 -15.29 -9.40 -15.31
C GLU A 235 -14.27 -9.65 -16.44
N ARG A 236 -13.00 -9.75 -16.10
CA ARG A 236 -11.93 -9.93 -17.09
C ARG A 236 -10.94 -11.00 -16.61
N ARG A 237 -10.41 -11.73 -17.58
CA ARG A 237 -9.29 -12.67 -17.39
C ARG A 237 -8.27 -12.45 -18.48
N LYS A 238 -6.98 -12.51 -18.11
CA LYS A 238 -5.86 -12.52 -19.04
C LYS A 238 -4.92 -13.66 -18.68
N VAL A 239 -4.65 -14.52 -19.64
CA VAL A 239 -3.67 -15.61 -19.54
C VAL A 239 -2.33 -15.08 -20.05
N PHE A 240 -1.27 -15.30 -19.29
CA PHE A 240 0.09 -14.90 -19.64
C PHE A 240 0.90 -16.07 -20.16
N GLY A 241 1.68 -15.84 -21.22
CA GLY A 241 2.69 -16.79 -21.65
C GLY A 241 3.89 -16.84 -20.69
N LYS A 242 4.63 -17.94 -20.72
CA LYS A 242 5.81 -18.16 -19.85
C LYS A 242 6.78 -16.98 -19.80
N ARG A 243 7.07 -16.36 -20.95
CA ARG A 243 7.97 -15.19 -21.02
C ARG A 243 7.42 -14.00 -20.22
N SER A 244 6.12 -13.72 -20.32
CA SER A 244 5.51 -12.58 -19.62
C SER A 244 5.45 -12.81 -18.12
N ILE A 245 5.23 -14.05 -17.67
CA ILE A 245 5.29 -14.44 -16.25
C ILE A 245 6.72 -14.21 -15.74
N LEU A 246 7.72 -14.70 -16.46
CA LEU A 246 9.12 -14.51 -16.09
C LEU A 246 9.50 -13.03 -15.96
N GLN A 247 9.09 -12.21 -16.95
CA GLN A 247 9.32 -10.76 -16.91
C GLN A 247 8.62 -10.09 -15.73
N TYR A 248 7.39 -10.49 -15.43
CA TYR A 248 6.64 -9.99 -14.28
C TYR A 248 7.33 -10.33 -12.95
N ARG A 249 7.74 -11.59 -12.77
CA ARG A 249 8.45 -12.04 -11.56
C ARG A 249 9.82 -11.35 -11.40
N LEU A 250 10.54 -11.18 -12.50
CA LEU A 250 11.80 -10.45 -12.48
C LEU A 250 11.60 -8.97 -12.07
N LEU A 251 10.56 -8.33 -12.61
CA LEU A 251 10.21 -6.95 -12.24
C LEU A 251 9.89 -6.83 -10.75
N LEU A 252 9.08 -7.74 -10.20
CA LEU A 252 8.75 -7.74 -8.77
C LEU A 252 10.00 -7.93 -7.89
N GLN A 253 10.89 -8.84 -8.23
CA GLN A 253 12.12 -9.05 -7.48
C GLN A 253 13.09 -7.86 -7.59
N LEU A 254 13.18 -7.21 -8.76
CA LEU A 254 13.92 -5.96 -8.92
C LEU A 254 13.33 -4.84 -8.05
N PHE A 255 12.01 -4.74 -8.02
CA PHE A 255 11.31 -3.79 -7.16
C PHE A 255 11.59 -4.05 -5.67
N ALA A 256 11.65 -5.31 -5.26
CA ALA A 256 12.04 -5.73 -3.91
C ALA A 256 13.55 -5.54 -3.62
N GLY A 257 14.33 -5.01 -4.55
CA GLY A 257 15.78 -4.80 -4.39
C GLY A 257 16.61 -6.09 -4.32
N ARG A 258 16.04 -7.25 -4.64
CA ARG A 258 16.70 -8.55 -4.54
C ARG A 258 16.27 -9.47 -5.70
N ILE A 259 17.22 -10.22 -6.24
CA ILE A 259 16.95 -11.24 -7.27
C ILE A 259 17.46 -12.59 -6.78
N SER A 260 16.56 -13.58 -6.72
CA SER A 260 16.89 -14.94 -6.36
C SER A 260 17.14 -15.79 -7.61
N ARG A 261 18.40 -16.00 -7.97
CA ARG A 261 18.81 -16.94 -9.05
C ARG A 261 18.25 -18.33 -8.81
N LYS A 262 18.27 -18.79 -7.54
CA LYS A 262 17.73 -20.09 -7.14
C LYS A 262 16.25 -20.21 -7.48
N TYR A 263 15.43 -19.20 -7.15
CA TYR A 263 14.01 -19.17 -7.48
C TYR A 263 13.76 -19.29 -8.99
N PHE A 264 14.45 -18.49 -9.81
CA PHE A 264 14.28 -18.57 -11.26
C PHE A 264 14.66 -19.92 -11.84
N LYS A 265 15.72 -20.55 -11.33
CA LYS A 265 16.16 -21.85 -11.78
C LYS A 265 15.19 -22.97 -11.37
N GLU A 266 14.74 -22.99 -10.11
CA GLU A 266 13.88 -24.06 -9.57
C GLU A 266 12.42 -23.93 -10.04
N VAL A 267 11.87 -22.69 -10.09
CA VAL A 267 10.45 -22.48 -10.43
C VAL A 267 10.24 -22.31 -11.94
N HIS A 268 11.16 -21.64 -12.62
CA HIS A 268 10.99 -21.29 -14.05
C HIS A 268 11.94 -22.04 -14.99
N GLY A 269 12.92 -22.77 -14.47
CA GLY A 269 13.94 -23.48 -15.26
C GLY A 269 14.89 -22.53 -16.01
N VAL A 270 15.04 -21.29 -15.54
CA VAL A 270 15.86 -20.24 -16.18
C VAL A 270 17.07 -19.94 -15.32
N ASP A 271 18.25 -19.99 -15.91
CA ASP A 271 19.48 -19.49 -15.30
C ASP A 271 19.64 -18.00 -15.63
N LEU A 272 19.86 -17.17 -14.60
CA LEU A 272 20.07 -15.73 -14.73
C LEU A 272 21.59 -15.46 -14.64
N ASP A 273 22.31 -15.81 -15.70
CA ASP A 273 23.75 -15.50 -15.84
C ASP A 273 23.97 -14.08 -16.38
#